data_e04feefe21bd0eab20169cb45c4b1345
#
_entry.id   e04feefe21bd0eab20169cb45c4b1345
#
_cell.length_a   1.000
_cell.length_b   1.000
_cell.length_c   1.000
_cell.angle_alpha   90.00
_cell.angle_beta   90.00
_cell.angle_gamma   90.00
#
_symmetry.space_group_name_H-M   'P 1'
#
loop_
_entity.id
_entity.type
_entity.pdbx_description
1 polymer ?
#
loop_
_entity_poly.entity_id
_entity_poly.type
_entity_poly.pdbx_seq_one_letter_code
_entity_poly.pdbx_strand_id
1 'polypeptide(L)'
;MCIRDRIKTGYLAVEKYSLASSIERNGRRLIAVGSGFNTKNARSKESTKLLTYGLTNYDLVEIAKSNKPFQKINVWLGKQDTVDAYTDQDIYKTIKKAKKKLLKISVKYEGPVEAPIQKDQKIATLRVVYDQELVGEYDLLSSKEVKKVNFISRLIKSINYLIWGDV
;
A
#
# COMPACT_ATOMS: atom_id res chain seq x y z
N MET A 1 -23.37 -8.74 -3.54
CA MET A 1 -23.57 -9.84 -4.50
C MET A 1 -22.23 -10.48 -4.82
N CYS A 2 -22.10 -11.81 -4.78
CA CYS A 2 -20.87 -12.50 -5.18
C CYS A 2 -21.03 -12.98 -6.62
N ILE A 3 -20.19 -12.50 -7.52
CA ILE A 3 -20.13 -12.99 -8.90
C ILE A 3 -19.09 -14.12 -8.91
N ARG A 4 -19.53 -15.31 -9.26
CA ARG A 4 -18.67 -16.48 -9.39
C ARG A 4 -18.62 -16.91 -10.85
N ASP A 5 -17.44 -16.83 -11.46
CA ASP A 5 -17.22 -17.20 -12.84
C ASP A 5 -16.29 -18.41 -12.97
N ARG A 6 -16.63 -19.30 -13.90
CA ARG A 6 -15.71 -20.32 -14.41
C ARG A 6 -14.98 -19.71 -15.60
N ILE A 7 -13.68 -19.46 -15.45
CA ILE A 7 -12.87 -18.86 -16.52
C ILE A 7 -12.55 -19.92 -17.57
N LYS A 8 -12.02 -21.07 -17.15
CA LYS A 8 -11.62 -22.18 -18.04
C LYS A 8 -11.65 -23.51 -17.32
N THR A 9 -12.11 -24.56 -18.02
CA THR A 9 -12.00 -25.95 -17.60
C THR A 9 -11.12 -26.71 -18.58
N GLY A 10 -10.35 -27.66 -18.09
CA GLY A 10 -9.53 -28.57 -18.89
C GLY A 10 -9.64 -30.02 -18.41
N TYR A 11 -9.31 -30.94 -19.31
CA TYR A 11 -9.11 -32.33 -19.01
C TYR A 11 -7.99 -32.89 -19.89
N LEU A 12 -7.03 -33.54 -19.27
CA LEU A 12 -5.98 -34.33 -19.91
C LEU A 12 -5.93 -35.68 -19.22
N ALA A 13 -5.78 -36.77 -20.00
CA ALA A 13 -5.79 -38.11 -19.45
C ALA A 13 -4.76 -38.31 -18.33
N VAL A 14 -3.59 -37.69 -18.46
CA VAL A 14 -2.49 -37.76 -17.49
C VAL A 14 -2.72 -36.82 -16.29
N GLU A 15 -3.16 -35.58 -16.54
CA GLU A 15 -3.34 -34.56 -15.52
C GLU A 15 -4.77 -34.46 -14.97
N LYS A 16 -5.68 -35.30 -15.45
CA LYS A 16 -7.09 -35.34 -15.05
C LYS A 16 -7.82 -33.99 -15.26
N TYR A 17 -8.66 -33.58 -14.30
CA TYR A 17 -9.49 -32.39 -14.43
C TYR A 17 -8.77 -31.15 -13.88
N SER A 18 -8.88 -30.05 -14.62
CA SER A 18 -8.35 -28.74 -14.22
C SER A 18 -9.43 -27.67 -14.29
N LEU A 19 -9.25 -26.58 -13.51
CA LEU A 19 -10.17 -25.45 -13.46
C LEU A 19 -9.41 -24.16 -13.10
N ALA A 20 -9.64 -23.13 -13.89
CA ALA A 20 -9.44 -21.74 -13.48
C ALA A 20 -10.81 -21.13 -13.17
N SER A 21 -10.97 -20.59 -12.00
CA SER A 21 -12.21 -19.98 -11.51
C SER A 21 -11.94 -18.65 -10.81
N SER A 22 -12.90 -17.74 -10.85
CA SER A 22 -12.82 -16.50 -10.11
C SER A 22 -14.08 -16.24 -9.30
N ILE A 23 -13.94 -15.43 -8.28
CA ILE A 23 -15.03 -14.87 -7.49
C ILE A 23 -14.75 -13.42 -7.20
N GLU A 24 -15.77 -12.59 -7.32
CA GLU A 24 -15.69 -11.17 -6.96
C GLU A 24 -16.67 -10.86 -5.83
N ARG A 25 -16.20 -10.17 -4.82
CA ARG A 25 -17.00 -9.70 -3.69
C ARG A 25 -16.46 -8.38 -3.16
N ASN A 26 -17.32 -7.38 -3.05
CA ASN A 26 -16.97 -6.05 -2.53
C ASN A 26 -15.76 -5.42 -3.25
N GLY A 27 -15.75 -5.48 -4.58
CA GLY A 27 -14.65 -4.94 -5.40
C GLY A 27 -13.34 -5.74 -5.36
N ARG A 28 -13.31 -6.87 -4.63
CA ARG A 28 -12.15 -7.75 -4.56
C ARG A 28 -12.38 -9.00 -5.40
N ARG A 29 -11.50 -9.22 -6.38
CA ARG A 29 -11.49 -10.42 -7.20
C ARG A 29 -10.43 -11.41 -6.72
N LEU A 30 -10.82 -12.66 -6.55
CA LEU A 30 -9.92 -13.79 -6.32
C LEU A 30 -9.96 -14.73 -7.50
N ILE A 31 -8.80 -15.25 -7.88
CA ILE A 31 -8.64 -16.24 -8.93
C ILE A 31 -7.99 -17.47 -8.30
N ALA A 32 -8.58 -18.64 -8.55
CA ALA A 32 -8.04 -19.92 -8.16
C ALA A 32 -7.81 -20.79 -9.41
N VAL A 33 -6.62 -21.35 -9.50
CA VAL A 33 -6.23 -22.30 -10.55
C VAL A 33 -5.82 -23.60 -9.89
N GLY A 34 -6.36 -24.70 -10.36
CA GLY A 34 -6.04 -26.03 -9.85
C GLY A 34 -6.11 -27.08 -10.96
N SER A 35 -5.28 -28.13 -10.85
CA SER A 35 -5.24 -29.28 -11.73
C SER A 35 -5.12 -30.56 -10.93
N GLY A 36 -5.23 -31.73 -11.62
CA GLY A 36 -5.09 -33.04 -10.99
C GLY A 36 -6.30 -33.53 -10.22
N PHE A 37 -7.47 -32.91 -10.38
CA PHE A 37 -8.69 -33.37 -9.72
C PHE A 37 -9.19 -34.71 -10.31
N ASN A 38 -9.48 -35.68 -9.44
CA ASN A 38 -9.90 -37.01 -9.87
C ASN A 38 -11.27 -37.05 -10.57
N THR A 39 -12.18 -36.12 -10.22
CA THR A 39 -13.52 -36.05 -10.78
C THR A 39 -13.96 -34.62 -11.06
N LYS A 40 -14.96 -34.42 -11.91
CA LYS A 40 -15.60 -33.11 -12.16
C LYS A 40 -16.17 -32.50 -10.87
N ASN A 41 -16.75 -33.34 -9.99
CA ASN A 41 -17.31 -32.88 -8.72
C ASN A 41 -16.22 -32.43 -7.74
N ALA A 42 -15.13 -33.20 -7.60
CA ALA A 42 -13.98 -32.82 -6.78
C ALA A 42 -13.38 -31.49 -7.24
N ARG A 43 -13.18 -31.34 -8.56
CA ARG A 43 -12.72 -30.08 -9.15
C ARG A 43 -13.59 -28.89 -8.73
N SER A 44 -14.91 -29.01 -8.86
CA SER A 44 -15.85 -27.91 -8.49
C SER A 44 -15.83 -27.61 -6.99
N LYS A 45 -15.86 -28.67 -6.18
CA LYS A 45 -15.90 -28.59 -4.71
C LYS A 45 -14.62 -27.95 -4.13
N GLU A 46 -13.45 -28.44 -4.54
CA GLU A 46 -12.18 -27.96 -4.01
C GLU A 46 -11.86 -26.53 -4.49
N SER A 47 -12.17 -26.19 -5.74
CA SER A 47 -12.02 -24.82 -6.24
C SER A 47 -12.92 -23.85 -5.48
N THR A 48 -14.16 -24.24 -5.18
CA THR A 48 -15.06 -23.42 -4.35
C THR A 48 -14.53 -23.23 -2.95
N LYS A 49 -14.04 -24.31 -2.34
CA LYS A 49 -13.46 -24.28 -0.99
C LYS A 49 -12.25 -23.35 -0.92
N LEU A 50 -11.36 -23.39 -1.91
CA LEU A 50 -10.19 -22.52 -1.99
C LEU A 50 -10.59 -21.04 -2.13
N LEU A 51 -11.52 -20.72 -3.03
CA LEU A 51 -12.01 -19.34 -3.18
C LEU A 51 -12.70 -18.84 -1.92
N THR A 52 -13.54 -19.66 -1.28
CA THR A 52 -14.21 -19.34 -0.02
C THR A 52 -13.17 -19.10 1.09
N TYR A 53 -12.16 -19.96 1.18
CA TYR A 53 -11.06 -19.79 2.14
C TYR A 53 -10.37 -18.43 1.94
N GLY A 54 -10.04 -18.05 0.70
CA GLY A 54 -9.43 -16.77 0.39
C GLY A 54 -10.31 -15.56 0.77
N LEU A 55 -11.61 -15.62 0.51
CA LEU A 55 -12.56 -14.57 0.89
C LEU A 55 -12.77 -14.46 2.41
N THR A 56 -12.80 -15.61 3.08
CA THR A 56 -13.10 -15.65 4.53
C THR A 56 -11.91 -15.25 5.38
N ASN A 57 -10.70 -15.72 5.01
CA ASN A 57 -9.53 -15.59 5.87
C ASN A 57 -8.63 -14.41 5.53
N TYR A 58 -8.79 -13.79 4.38
CA TYR A 58 -7.96 -12.66 3.95
C TYR A 58 -8.79 -11.42 3.66
N ASP A 59 -8.21 -10.25 3.93
CA ASP A 59 -8.73 -8.94 3.53
C ASP A 59 -7.75 -8.23 2.61
N LEU A 60 -8.30 -7.41 1.72
CA LEU A 60 -7.55 -6.40 0.97
C LEU A 60 -7.62 -5.10 1.75
N VAL A 61 -6.50 -4.65 2.28
CA VAL A 61 -6.39 -3.40 3.03
C VAL A 61 -5.81 -2.32 2.12
N GLU A 62 -6.55 -1.22 1.99
CA GLU A 62 -6.06 0.00 1.36
C GLU A 62 -5.11 0.70 2.33
N ILE A 63 -3.88 0.94 1.92
CA ILE A 63 -2.85 1.60 2.71
C ILE A 63 -2.75 3.08 2.33
N ALA A 64 -2.71 3.37 1.03
CA ALA A 64 -2.68 4.73 0.51
C ALA A 64 -3.37 4.78 -0.86
N LYS A 65 -3.95 5.93 -1.17
CA LYS A 65 -4.50 6.25 -2.49
C LYS A 65 -3.59 7.19 -3.24
N SER A 66 -3.47 6.93 -4.54
CA SER A 66 -2.77 7.78 -5.48
C SER A 66 -3.25 9.23 -5.40
N ASN A 67 -2.30 10.16 -5.44
CA ASN A 67 -2.54 11.61 -5.45
C ASN A 67 -3.37 12.16 -4.28
N LYS A 68 -3.50 11.40 -3.18
CA LYS A 68 -4.12 11.89 -1.95
C LYS A 68 -3.06 12.15 -0.89
N PRO A 69 -3.19 13.24 -0.12
CA PRO A 69 -2.30 13.51 1.00
C PRO A 69 -2.31 12.33 1.98
N PHE A 70 -1.13 11.82 2.29
CA PHE A 70 -0.95 10.71 3.23
C PHE A 70 -0.52 11.22 4.60
N GLN A 71 0.51 12.07 4.63
CA GLN A 71 1.07 12.65 5.87
C GLN A 71 1.70 14.01 5.60
N LYS A 72 1.68 14.89 6.61
CA LYS A 72 2.44 16.14 6.61
C LYS A 72 3.87 15.89 7.07
N ILE A 73 4.82 16.42 6.33
CA ILE A 73 6.26 16.33 6.59
C ILE A 73 6.78 17.73 6.95
N ASN A 74 7.57 17.82 8.02
CA ASN A 74 8.18 19.07 8.45
C ASN A 74 9.28 19.51 7.48
N VAL A 75 9.29 20.82 7.18
CA VAL A 75 10.23 21.43 6.25
C VAL A 75 11.12 22.42 6.98
N TRP A 76 12.44 22.25 6.81
CA TRP A 76 13.44 23.17 7.35
C TRP A 76 13.75 24.29 6.37
N LEU A 77 13.80 25.54 6.86
CA LEU A 77 14.11 26.76 6.10
C LEU A 77 13.21 26.98 4.87
N GLY A 78 12.01 26.41 4.86
CA GLY A 78 11.00 26.65 3.84
C GLY A 78 10.11 27.84 4.17
N LYS A 79 9.49 28.46 3.13
CA LYS A 79 8.42 29.45 3.30
C LYS A 79 7.17 28.86 3.98
N GLN A 80 7.07 27.53 3.98
CA GLN A 80 6.04 26.76 4.66
C GLN A 80 6.72 25.76 5.57
N ASP A 81 6.23 25.61 6.79
CA ASP A 81 6.83 24.76 7.81
C ASP A 81 6.48 23.28 7.59
N THR A 82 5.46 22.99 6.78
CA THR A 82 5.06 21.62 6.42
C THR A 82 4.67 21.50 4.97
N VAL A 83 4.82 20.29 4.42
CA VAL A 83 4.33 19.91 3.10
C VAL A 83 3.62 18.58 3.17
N ASP A 84 2.53 18.44 2.40
CA ASP A 84 1.80 17.17 2.30
C ASP A 84 2.58 16.21 1.39
N ALA A 85 2.83 15.02 1.90
CA ALA A 85 3.41 13.91 1.15
C ALA A 85 2.32 13.00 0.62
N TYR A 86 2.46 12.51 -0.60
CA TYR A 86 1.51 11.62 -1.27
C TYR A 86 2.23 10.50 -2.03
N THR A 87 1.48 9.48 -2.48
CA THR A 87 1.97 8.43 -3.36
C THR A 87 1.42 8.62 -4.78
N ASP A 88 2.19 8.24 -5.80
CA ASP A 88 1.79 8.25 -7.20
C ASP A 88 0.90 7.06 -7.60
N GLN A 89 0.80 6.05 -6.74
CA GLN A 89 0.05 4.82 -7.00
C GLN A 89 -0.84 4.41 -5.81
N ASP A 90 -1.90 3.68 -6.12
CA ASP A 90 -2.73 3.05 -5.10
C ASP A 90 -1.99 1.87 -4.47
N ILE A 91 -1.92 1.86 -3.14
CA ILE A 91 -1.22 0.81 -2.39
C ILE A 91 -2.22 -0.05 -1.64
N TYR A 92 -2.32 -1.31 -2.03
CA TYR A 92 -3.15 -2.32 -1.38
C TYR A 92 -2.29 -3.50 -0.92
N LYS A 93 -2.65 -4.09 0.22
CA LYS A 93 -2.03 -5.34 0.71
C LYS A 93 -3.09 -6.35 1.10
N THR A 94 -2.89 -7.59 0.64
CA THR A 94 -3.71 -8.72 1.09
C THR A 94 -3.11 -9.29 2.37
N ILE A 95 -3.87 -9.29 3.45
CA ILE A 95 -3.45 -9.75 4.77
C ILE A 95 -4.42 -10.75 5.37
N LYS A 96 -3.95 -11.64 6.26
CA LYS A 96 -4.82 -12.53 7.03
C LYS A 96 -5.63 -11.71 8.04
N LYS A 97 -6.95 -11.91 8.08
CA LYS A 97 -7.84 -11.20 9.03
C LYS A 97 -7.42 -11.39 10.48
N ALA A 98 -7.06 -12.62 10.85
CA ALA A 98 -6.61 -12.95 12.21
C ALA A 98 -5.33 -12.20 12.63
N LYS A 99 -4.49 -11.81 11.65
CA LYS A 99 -3.22 -11.11 11.89
C LYS A 99 -3.27 -9.63 11.51
N LYS A 100 -4.46 -9.05 11.32
CA LYS A 100 -4.61 -7.64 10.91
C LYS A 100 -3.91 -6.66 11.84
N LYS A 101 -3.87 -6.95 13.14
CA LYS A 101 -3.18 -6.13 14.15
C LYS A 101 -1.66 -6.09 13.99
N LEU A 102 -1.07 -7.02 13.24
CA LEU A 102 0.37 -7.08 12.98
C LEU A 102 0.79 -6.23 11.78
N LEU A 103 -0.16 -5.60 11.08
CA LEU A 103 0.14 -4.61 10.04
C LEU A 103 0.56 -3.31 10.71
N LYS A 104 1.80 -2.88 10.43
CA LYS A 104 2.37 -1.61 10.87
C LYS A 104 2.74 -0.79 9.64
N ILE A 105 2.31 0.46 9.65
CA ILE A 105 2.59 1.42 8.60
C ILE A 105 3.38 2.55 9.25
N SER A 106 4.54 2.89 8.68
CA SER A 106 5.41 3.95 9.17
C SER A 106 5.95 4.78 8.01
N VAL A 107 6.18 6.06 8.27
CA VAL A 107 6.84 6.96 7.32
C VAL A 107 8.24 7.23 7.83
N LYS A 108 9.24 6.91 7.01
CA LYS A 108 10.65 7.19 7.29
C LYS A 108 11.10 8.36 6.42
N TYR A 109 11.66 9.37 7.03
CA TYR A 109 12.29 10.51 6.35
C TYR A 109 13.44 11.06 7.21
N GLU A 110 14.39 11.69 6.56
CA GLU A 110 15.42 12.46 7.24
C GLU A 110 14.84 13.85 7.50
N GLY A 111 14.41 14.04 8.71
CA GLY A 111 13.66 15.24 9.03
C GLY A 111 14.38 16.18 9.99
N PRO A 112 14.03 17.45 9.89
CA PRO A 112 13.13 18.09 8.93
C PRO A 112 13.75 18.18 7.53
N VAL A 113 12.91 18.04 6.45
CA VAL A 113 13.39 18.08 5.07
C VAL A 113 13.77 19.50 4.67
N GLU A 114 15.01 19.70 4.20
CA GLU A 114 15.51 21.04 3.85
C GLU A 114 14.90 21.59 2.54
N ALA A 115 14.42 22.82 2.58
CA ALA A 115 14.01 23.54 1.37
C ALA A 115 15.25 23.98 0.54
N PRO A 116 15.15 24.12 -0.82
CA PRO A 116 13.93 24.07 -1.60
C PRO A 116 13.48 22.63 -1.89
N ILE A 117 12.18 22.40 -1.89
CA ILE A 117 11.58 21.13 -2.29
C ILE A 117 10.83 21.37 -3.60
N GLN A 118 11.07 20.55 -4.60
CA GLN A 118 10.31 20.61 -5.86
C GLN A 118 9.01 19.83 -5.73
N LYS A 119 8.01 20.21 -6.53
CA LYS A 119 6.81 19.39 -6.66
C LYS A 119 7.21 18.00 -7.18
N ASP A 120 6.56 16.95 -6.65
CA ASP A 120 6.79 15.54 -7.02
C ASP A 120 8.20 15.02 -6.67
N GLN A 121 8.97 15.79 -5.89
CA GLN A 121 10.23 15.32 -5.33
C GLN A 121 9.97 14.31 -4.21
N LYS A 122 10.74 13.21 -4.18
CA LYS A 122 10.72 12.26 -3.07
C LYS A 122 11.21 12.95 -1.79
N ILE A 123 10.38 12.93 -0.75
CA ILE A 123 10.67 13.55 0.55
C ILE A 123 10.60 12.57 1.73
N ALA A 124 10.01 11.40 1.52
CA ALA A 124 9.89 10.37 2.54
C ALA A 124 9.73 8.98 1.90
N THR A 125 9.77 7.94 2.72
CA THR A 125 9.49 6.56 2.32
C THR A 125 8.43 5.97 3.24
N LEU A 126 7.35 5.48 2.65
CA LEU A 126 6.30 4.73 3.32
C LEU A 126 6.74 3.28 3.47
N ARG A 127 6.88 2.80 4.69
CA ARG A 127 7.24 1.41 5.00
C ARG A 127 6.03 0.65 5.52
N VAL A 128 5.78 -0.48 4.91
CA VAL A 128 4.70 -1.39 5.30
C VAL A 128 5.32 -2.68 5.85
N VAL A 129 5.10 -2.94 7.12
CA VAL A 129 5.58 -4.14 7.82
C VAL A 129 4.39 -4.98 8.21
N TYR A 130 4.44 -6.27 7.93
CA TYR A 130 3.40 -7.22 8.29
C TYR A 130 4.02 -8.49 8.88
N ASP A 131 3.57 -8.89 10.07
CA ASP A 131 4.08 -10.06 10.80
C ASP A 131 5.61 -10.01 10.98
N GLN A 132 6.16 -8.82 11.27
CA GLN A 132 7.58 -8.49 11.42
C GLN A 132 8.40 -8.50 10.12
N GLU A 133 7.80 -8.80 8.98
CA GLU A 133 8.45 -8.76 7.67
C GLU A 133 8.12 -7.46 6.93
N LEU A 134 9.11 -6.89 6.26
CA LEU A 134 8.93 -5.75 5.37
C LEU A 134 8.26 -6.22 4.07
N VAL A 135 6.98 -5.86 3.91
CA VAL A 135 6.18 -6.27 2.73
C VAL A 135 6.11 -5.22 1.63
N GLY A 136 6.68 -4.05 1.87
CA GLY A 136 6.81 -3.01 0.84
C GLY A 136 7.38 -1.71 1.36
N GLU A 137 8.10 -1.03 0.47
CA GLU A 137 8.54 0.36 0.62
C GLU A 137 8.08 1.14 -0.61
N TYR A 138 7.56 2.34 -0.39
CA TYR A 138 7.00 3.19 -1.43
C TYR A 138 7.47 4.61 -1.23
N ASP A 139 7.77 5.31 -2.31
CA ASP A 139 8.18 6.68 -2.26
C ASP A 139 7.00 7.60 -1.94
N LEU A 140 7.22 8.55 -1.06
CA LEU A 140 6.31 9.64 -0.77
C LEU A 140 6.85 10.92 -1.39
N LEU A 141 6.03 11.51 -2.25
CA LEU A 141 6.36 12.67 -3.06
C LEU A 141 5.75 13.93 -2.47
N SER A 142 6.41 15.07 -2.70
CA SER A 142 5.89 16.37 -2.30
C SER A 142 4.71 16.81 -3.17
N SER A 143 3.59 17.18 -2.54
CA SER A 143 2.39 17.65 -3.25
C SER A 143 2.57 19.01 -3.92
N LYS A 144 3.54 19.81 -3.48
CA LYS A 144 3.79 21.17 -3.98
C LYS A 144 5.26 21.57 -3.84
N GLU A 145 5.64 22.61 -4.58
CA GLU A 145 6.92 23.26 -4.41
C GLU A 145 6.97 24.04 -3.09
N VAL A 146 8.10 23.94 -2.37
CA VAL A 146 8.39 24.74 -1.18
C VAL A 146 9.69 25.50 -1.42
N LYS A 147 9.61 26.83 -1.53
CA LYS A 147 10.76 27.72 -1.72
C LYS A 147 11.46 28.00 -0.40
N LYS A 148 12.77 28.27 -0.46
CA LYS A 148 13.53 28.75 0.72
C LYS A 148 12.99 30.08 1.21
N VAL A 149 13.06 30.29 2.52
CA VAL A 149 12.85 31.62 3.12
C VAL A 149 13.97 32.56 2.75
N ASN A 150 13.70 33.89 2.85
CA ASN A 150 14.69 34.93 2.66
C ASN A 150 15.78 34.85 3.74
N PHE A 151 16.97 35.41 3.46
CA PHE A 151 18.14 35.34 4.35
C PHE A 151 17.83 35.79 5.79
N ILE A 152 17.12 36.89 5.98
CA ILE A 152 16.77 37.45 7.31
C ILE A 152 15.86 36.46 8.07
N SER A 153 14.82 35.91 7.41
CA SER A 153 13.92 34.94 8.02
C SER A 153 14.63 33.61 8.33
N ARG A 154 15.65 33.26 7.54
CA ARG A 154 16.50 32.09 7.79
C ARG A 154 17.29 32.25 9.09
N LEU A 155 17.88 33.41 9.31
CA LEU A 155 18.64 33.72 10.54
C LEU A 155 17.73 33.64 11.78
N ILE A 156 16.53 34.21 11.70
CA ILE A 156 15.55 34.18 12.79
C ILE A 156 15.12 32.77 13.11
N LYS A 157 14.78 31.95 12.09
CA LYS A 157 14.39 30.53 12.28
C LYS A 157 15.53 29.72 12.89
N SER A 158 16.77 29.93 12.45
CA SER A 158 17.95 29.24 13.00
C SER A 158 18.20 29.58 14.45
N ILE A 159 18.03 30.85 14.84
CA ILE A 159 18.16 31.32 16.23
C ILE A 159 17.04 30.73 17.10
N ASN A 160 15.79 30.74 16.62
CA ASN A 160 14.65 30.15 17.33
C ASN A 160 14.83 28.65 17.55
N TYR A 161 15.33 27.94 16.54
CA TYR A 161 15.65 26.51 16.67
C TYR A 161 16.73 26.24 17.72
N LEU A 162 17.77 27.12 17.79
CA LEU A 162 18.85 26.98 18.77
C LEU A 162 18.36 27.22 20.21
N ILE A 163 17.37 28.12 20.39
CA ILE A 163 16.85 28.50 21.71
C ILE A 163 15.73 27.57 22.19
N TRP A 164 14.82 27.19 21.30
CA TRP A 164 13.55 26.49 21.66
C TRP A 164 13.49 25.05 21.16
N GLY A 165 14.39 24.65 20.26
CA GLY A 165 14.40 23.28 19.71
C GLY A 165 13.20 22.89 18.83
N ASP A 166 12.32 23.85 18.54
CA ASP A 166 11.12 23.64 17.72
C ASP A 166 11.34 24.10 16.27
N VAL A 167 10.78 23.31 15.33
CA VAL A 167 10.76 23.61 13.88
C VAL A 167 9.35 24.03 13.49
#